data_5410f9a36a6997b8f7e292ed25072beb
#
_entry.id   5410f9a36a6997b8f7e292ed25072beb
#
_cell.length_a   1.000
_cell.length_b   1.000
_cell.length_c   1.000
_cell.angle_alpha   90.00
_cell.angle_beta   90.00
_cell.angle_gamma   90.00
#
_symmetry.space_group_name_H-M   'P 1'
#
loop_
_entity.id
_entity.type
_entity.pdbx_description
1 polymer ?
#
loop_
_entity_poly.entity_id
_entity_poly.type
_entity_poly.pdbx_seq_one_letter_code
_entity_poly.pdbx_strand_id
1 'polypeptide(L)'
;MNDSILTSIKKLLGITEECEDFDTDLIMHINSVFVILNQLGVGEPFTIEDETSTWNEFIDSAKDYNTVKSYVYLKVKLLFDPPLSSAVMECYKANISELEWRLNVAAELKSSTTEAS
;
A
#
# COMPACT_ATOMS: atom_id res chain seq x y z
N MET A 1 8.41 10.05 3.76
CA MET A 1 7.41 9.45 4.65
C MET A 1 6.34 10.44 5.13
N ASN A 2 6.59 11.74 4.94
CA ASN A 2 5.59 12.76 5.31
C ASN A 2 4.59 13.04 4.19
N ASP A 3 4.70 12.33 3.08
CA ASP A 3 3.81 12.52 1.94
C ASP A 3 2.40 12.03 2.22
N SER A 4 1.41 12.69 1.63
CA SER A 4 0.03 12.26 1.67
C SER A 4 -0.11 10.89 0.99
N ILE A 5 -0.80 9.97 1.65
CA ILE A 5 -1.04 8.64 1.10
C ILE A 5 -1.87 8.75 -0.18
N LEU A 6 -3.00 9.46 -0.12
CA LEU A 6 -3.88 9.61 -1.28
C LEU A 6 -3.17 10.30 -2.44
N THR A 7 -2.50 11.41 -2.17
CA THR A 7 -1.82 12.18 -3.21
C THR A 7 -0.70 11.36 -3.85
N SER A 8 0.06 10.60 -3.05
CA SER A 8 1.13 9.72 -3.56
C SER A 8 0.58 8.68 -4.52
N ILE A 9 -0.51 8.03 -4.17
CA ILE A 9 -1.11 6.99 -5.00
C ILE A 9 -1.69 7.60 -6.27
N LYS A 10 -2.36 8.74 -6.18
CA LYS A 10 -2.86 9.45 -7.37
C LYS A 10 -1.71 9.76 -8.34
N LYS A 11 -0.60 10.25 -7.82
CA LYS A 11 0.57 10.57 -8.64
C LYS A 11 1.10 9.34 -9.36
N LEU A 12 1.21 8.22 -8.68
CA LEU A 12 1.69 6.97 -9.26
C LEU A 12 0.72 6.43 -10.33
N LEU A 13 -0.58 6.68 -10.17
CA LEU A 13 -1.60 6.28 -11.13
C LEU A 13 -1.72 7.25 -12.32
N GLY A 14 -1.00 8.37 -12.29
CA GLY A 14 -1.08 9.37 -13.35
C GLY A 14 -2.27 10.31 -13.22
N ILE A 15 -2.85 10.41 -12.04
CA ILE A 15 -3.98 11.30 -11.77
C ILE A 15 -3.43 12.58 -11.14
N THR A 16 -3.87 13.75 -11.65
CA THR A 16 -3.42 15.02 -11.10
C THR A 16 -3.99 15.24 -9.70
N GLU A 17 -3.25 15.94 -8.87
CA GLU A 17 -3.66 16.19 -7.48
C GLU A 17 -4.99 16.94 -7.41
N GLU A 18 -5.25 17.84 -8.34
CA GLU A 18 -6.46 18.65 -8.39
C GLU A 18 -7.70 17.86 -8.84
N CYS A 19 -7.52 16.70 -9.46
CA CYS A 19 -8.63 15.87 -9.91
C CYS A 19 -9.19 15.10 -8.73
N GLU A 20 -10.40 15.45 -8.29
CA GLU A 20 -11.05 14.81 -7.13
C GLU A 20 -12.11 13.78 -7.53
N ASP A 21 -12.31 13.57 -8.83
CA ASP A 21 -13.38 12.70 -9.33
C ASP A 21 -13.25 11.25 -8.85
N PHE A 22 -12.03 10.80 -8.58
CA PHE A 22 -11.78 9.41 -8.21
C PHE A 22 -11.41 9.23 -6.74
N ASP A 23 -11.37 10.31 -5.97
CA ASP A 23 -10.87 10.28 -4.59
C ASP A 23 -11.63 9.28 -3.72
N THR A 24 -12.96 9.28 -3.79
CA THR A 24 -13.78 8.37 -2.98
C THR A 24 -13.47 6.91 -3.29
N ASP A 25 -13.37 6.56 -4.57
CA ASP A 25 -13.06 5.20 -4.99
C ASP A 25 -11.64 4.80 -4.56
N LEU A 26 -10.68 5.71 -4.73
CA LEU A 26 -9.29 5.45 -4.36
C LEU A 26 -9.15 5.25 -2.85
N ILE A 27 -9.82 6.07 -2.06
CA ILE A 27 -9.80 5.94 -0.60
C ILE A 27 -10.32 4.57 -0.19
N MET A 28 -11.42 4.13 -0.80
CA MET A 28 -12.00 2.82 -0.50
C MET A 28 -11.02 1.70 -0.84
N HIS A 29 -10.38 1.76 -2.01
CA HIS A 29 -9.39 0.76 -2.41
C HIS A 29 -8.16 0.78 -1.51
N ILE A 30 -7.65 1.96 -1.18
CA ILE A 30 -6.50 2.10 -0.29
C ILE A 30 -6.80 1.48 1.08
N ASN A 31 -7.96 1.78 1.64
CA ASN A 31 -8.35 1.25 2.95
C ASN A 31 -8.49 -0.28 2.91
N SER A 32 -9.00 -0.83 1.81
CA SER A 32 -9.07 -2.28 1.64
C SER A 32 -7.68 -2.92 1.66
N VAL A 33 -6.70 -2.27 1.05
CA VAL A 33 -5.32 -2.76 1.05
C VAL A 33 -4.71 -2.68 2.45
N PHE A 34 -5.02 -1.63 3.21
CA PHE A 34 -4.53 -1.53 4.59
C PHE A 34 -5.06 -2.66 5.48
N VAL A 35 -6.28 -3.13 5.24
CA VAL A 35 -6.80 -4.31 5.94
C VAL A 35 -5.92 -5.53 5.64
N ILE A 36 -5.56 -5.72 4.38
CA ILE A 36 -4.69 -6.83 3.97
C ILE A 36 -3.31 -6.71 4.62
N LEU A 37 -2.73 -5.50 4.62
CA LEU A 37 -1.44 -5.27 5.26
C LEU A 37 -1.48 -5.62 6.75
N ASN A 38 -2.54 -5.24 7.43
CA ASN A 38 -2.71 -5.58 8.84
C ASN A 38 -2.77 -7.10 9.04
N GLN A 39 -3.46 -7.81 8.14
CA GLN A 39 -3.53 -9.27 8.18
C GLN A 39 -2.17 -9.92 7.94
N LEU A 40 -1.30 -9.26 7.18
CA LEU A 40 0.08 -9.72 6.95
C LEU A 40 1.01 -9.40 8.13
N GLY A 41 0.53 -8.69 9.12
CA GLY A 41 1.31 -8.31 10.29
C GLY A 41 2.01 -6.96 10.13
N VAL A 42 1.62 -6.17 9.14
CA VAL A 42 2.23 -4.87 8.87
C VAL A 42 1.40 -3.74 9.47
N GLY A 43 1.98 -3.03 10.43
CA GLY A 43 1.34 -1.87 11.06
C GLY A 43 0.15 -2.22 11.92
N GLU A 44 -0.52 -1.20 12.40
CA GLU A 44 -1.75 -1.32 13.18
C GLU A 44 -2.94 -1.07 12.26
N PRO A 45 -4.17 -1.42 12.67
CA PRO A 45 -5.34 -1.08 11.87
C PRO A 45 -5.37 0.42 11.55
N PHE A 46 -5.54 0.76 10.28
CA PHE A 46 -5.41 2.13 9.81
C PHE A 46 -6.33 2.38 8.62
N THR A 47 -6.94 3.56 8.58
CA THR A 47 -7.76 4.00 7.46
C THR A 47 -7.48 5.47 7.17
N ILE A 48 -7.72 5.87 5.93
CA ILE A 48 -7.63 7.27 5.54
C ILE A 48 -9.02 7.78 5.17
N GLU A 49 -9.25 9.08 5.32
CA GLU A 49 -10.52 9.71 4.95
C GLU A 49 -10.32 10.76 3.86
N ASP A 50 -9.11 11.33 3.78
CA ASP A 50 -8.80 12.37 2.80
C ASP A 50 -7.29 12.44 2.56
N GLU A 51 -6.83 13.52 1.93
CA GLU A 51 -5.44 13.72 1.58
C GLU A 51 -4.54 14.13 2.75
N THR A 52 -5.09 14.33 3.93
CA THR A 52 -4.30 14.78 5.07
C THR A 52 -3.51 13.68 5.75
N SER A 53 -3.93 12.41 5.59
CA SER A 53 -3.21 11.28 6.18
C SER A 53 -1.91 11.04 5.46
N THR A 54 -0.83 10.82 6.21
CA THR A 54 0.52 10.64 5.65
C THR A 54 1.05 9.24 5.94
N TRP A 55 2.05 8.82 5.15
CA TRP A 55 2.62 7.49 5.30
C TRP A 55 3.25 7.25 6.67
N ASN A 56 3.85 8.30 7.28
CA ASN A 56 4.48 8.14 8.58
C ASN A 56 3.48 7.93 9.72
N GLU A 57 2.20 8.21 9.50
CA GLU A 57 1.16 7.87 10.46
C GLU A 57 0.89 6.37 10.50
N PHE A 58 1.13 5.67 9.38
CA PHE A 58 0.93 4.23 9.27
C PHE A 58 2.20 3.44 9.52
N ILE A 59 3.35 3.94 9.01
CA ILE A 59 4.64 3.26 9.09
C ILE A 59 5.65 4.20 9.69
N ASP A 60 6.34 3.78 10.75
CA ASP A 60 7.38 4.57 11.39
C ASP A 60 8.79 4.16 10.94
N SER A 61 8.90 3.14 10.10
CA SER A 61 10.19 2.61 9.62
C SER A 61 10.44 3.00 8.17
N ALA A 62 11.50 3.78 7.93
CA ALA A 62 11.91 4.15 6.58
C ALA A 62 12.30 2.91 5.75
N LYS A 63 12.75 1.85 6.41
CA LYS A 63 13.15 0.61 5.76
C LYS A 63 11.99 -0.05 5.02
N ASP A 64 10.81 -0.03 5.61
CA ASP A 64 9.63 -0.70 5.05
C ASP A 64 8.79 0.22 4.17
N TYR A 65 9.05 1.52 4.19
CA TYR A 65 8.24 2.53 3.51
C TYR A 65 8.07 2.24 2.02
N ASN A 66 9.18 2.05 1.30
CA ASN A 66 9.13 1.84 -0.15
C ASN A 66 8.40 0.55 -0.51
N THR A 67 8.63 -0.52 0.25
CA THR A 67 7.98 -1.80 0.02
C THR A 67 6.47 -1.69 0.21
N VAL A 68 6.04 -1.06 1.28
CA VAL A 68 4.61 -0.88 1.58
C VAL A 68 3.95 0.02 0.54
N LYS A 69 4.60 1.13 0.19
CA LYS A 69 4.07 2.06 -0.82
C LYS A 69 3.89 1.38 -2.17
N SER A 70 4.89 0.58 -2.59
CA SER A 70 4.83 -0.18 -3.84
C SER A 70 3.68 -1.20 -3.80
N TYR A 71 3.53 -1.88 -2.67
CA TYR A 71 2.47 -2.86 -2.51
C TYR A 71 1.08 -2.20 -2.63
N VAL A 72 0.88 -1.10 -1.91
CA VAL A 72 -0.39 -0.37 -1.95
C VAL A 72 -0.69 0.09 -3.38
N TYR A 73 0.31 0.67 -4.05
CA TYR A 73 0.14 1.12 -5.42
C TYR A 73 -0.28 0.00 -6.36
N LEU A 74 0.43 -1.14 -6.33
CA LEU A 74 0.14 -2.25 -7.24
C LEU A 74 -1.25 -2.84 -6.99
N LYS A 75 -1.62 -3.00 -5.72
CA LYS A 75 -2.96 -3.52 -5.39
C LYS A 75 -4.06 -2.56 -5.83
N VAL A 76 -3.88 -1.27 -5.56
CA VAL A 76 -4.85 -0.25 -5.97
C VAL A 76 -4.93 -0.18 -7.50
N LYS A 77 -3.81 -0.26 -8.19
CA LYS A 77 -3.77 -0.26 -9.65
C LYS A 77 -4.62 -1.39 -10.23
N LEU A 78 -4.51 -2.60 -9.67
CA LEU A 78 -5.29 -3.74 -10.13
C LEU A 78 -6.79 -3.56 -9.88
N LEU A 79 -7.16 -2.89 -8.79
CA LEU A 79 -8.57 -2.67 -8.45
C LEU A 79 -9.18 -1.51 -9.21
N PHE A 80 -8.41 -0.44 -9.43
CA PHE A 80 -8.91 0.81 -10.00
C PHE A 80 -8.73 0.89 -11.51
N ASP A 81 -7.55 0.51 -12.01
CA ASP A 81 -7.19 0.67 -13.43
C ASP A 81 -6.28 -0.49 -13.85
N PRO A 82 -6.83 -1.72 -13.95
CA PRO A 82 -6.00 -2.89 -14.27
C PRO A 82 -5.38 -2.79 -15.66
N PRO A 83 -4.16 -3.34 -15.84
CA PRO A 83 -3.53 -3.36 -17.15
C PRO A 83 -4.36 -4.15 -18.15
N LEU A 84 -4.38 -3.73 -19.40
CA LEU A 84 -5.09 -4.41 -20.47
C LEU A 84 -4.31 -5.63 -21.00
N SER A 85 -2.98 -5.59 -20.89
CA SER A 85 -2.11 -6.67 -21.35
C SER A 85 -2.06 -7.80 -20.33
N SER A 86 -2.31 -9.04 -20.76
CA SER A 86 -2.19 -10.23 -19.91
C SER A 86 -0.78 -10.38 -19.35
N ALA A 87 0.24 -10.09 -20.16
CA ALA A 87 1.62 -10.20 -19.72
C ALA A 87 1.93 -9.22 -18.60
N VAL A 88 1.47 -7.97 -18.72
CA VAL A 88 1.67 -6.96 -17.70
C VAL A 88 0.89 -7.33 -16.42
N MET A 89 -0.33 -7.83 -16.58
CA MET A 89 -1.16 -8.29 -15.46
C MET A 89 -0.43 -9.38 -14.66
N GLU A 90 0.15 -10.36 -15.35
CA GLU A 90 0.89 -11.44 -14.69
C GLU A 90 2.14 -10.91 -13.97
N CYS A 91 2.83 -9.94 -14.56
CA CYS A 91 3.96 -9.29 -13.90
C CYS A 91 3.54 -8.59 -12.61
N TYR A 92 2.42 -7.88 -12.64
CA TYR A 92 1.90 -7.19 -11.44
C TYR A 92 1.55 -8.20 -10.36
N LYS A 93 0.87 -9.29 -10.72
CA LYS A 93 0.49 -10.33 -9.76
C LYS A 93 1.72 -10.99 -9.14
N ALA A 94 2.74 -11.26 -9.94
CA ALA A 94 3.98 -11.85 -9.45
C ALA A 94 4.70 -10.91 -8.48
N ASN A 95 4.76 -9.61 -8.79
CA ASN A 95 5.35 -8.61 -7.92
C ASN A 95 4.58 -8.48 -6.61
N ILE A 96 3.26 -8.49 -6.68
CA ILE A 96 2.41 -8.41 -5.49
C ILE A 96 2.65 -9.62 -4.58
N SER A 97 2.70 -10.83 -5.14
CA SER A 97 2.97 -12.04 -4.37
C SER A 97 4.34 -11.97 -3.67
N GLU A 98 5.36 -11.50 -4.38
CA GLU A 98 6.68 -11.36 -3.80
C GLU A 98 6.70 -10.34 -2.66
N LEU A 99 6.04 -9.20 -2.86
CA LEU A 99 5.96 -8.17 -1.83
C LEU A 99 5.20 -8.68 -0.60
N GLU A 100 4.12 -9.43 -0.80
CA GLU A 100 3.36 -10.03 0.31
C GLU A 100 4.24 -10.98 1.12
N TRP A 101 5.03 -11.80 0.43
CA TRP A 101 5.94 -12.71 1.09
C TRP A 101 6.99 -11.96 1.90
N ARG A 102 7.61 -10.93 1.30
CA ARG A 102 8.64 -10.13 1.97
C ARG A 102 8.08 -9.40 3.20
N LEU A 103 6.89 -8.82 3.08
CA LEU A 103 6.26 -8.10 4.18
C LEU A 103 5.89 -9.04 5.31
N ASN A 104 5.36 -10.22 4.98
CA ASN A 104 4.98 -11.21 5.98
C ASN A 104 6.21 -11.76 6.72
N VAL A 105 7.29 -12.06 6.00
CA VAL A 105 8.54 -12.54 6.60
C VAL A 105 9.13 -11.49 7.51
N ALA A 106 9.16 -10.23 7.08
CA ALA A 106 9.68 -9.13 7.90
C ALA A 106 8.86 -8.97 9.17
N ALA A 107 7.54 -9.10 9.09
CA ALA A 107 6.65 -9.00 10.25
C ALA A 107 6.89 -10.15 11.22
N GLU A 108 7.07 -11.38 10.72
CA GLU A 108 7.37 -12.55 11.54
C GLU A 108 8.70 -12.41 12.27
N LEU A 109 9.72 -11.94 11.56
CA LEU A 109 11.04 -11.73 12.17
C LEU A 109 10.99 -10.68 13.27
N LYS A 110 10.24 -9.61 13.04
CA LYS A 110 10.06 -8.54 14.01
C LYS A 110 9.34 -9.06 15.26
N SER A 111 8.29 -9.86 15.06
CA SER A 111 7.52 -10.48 16.14
C SER A 111 8.38 -11.46 16.95
N SER A 112 9.16 -12.30 16.27
CA SER A 112 10.08 -13.24 16.94
C SER A 112 11.11 -12.51 17.77
N THR A 113 11.67 -11.41 17.26
CA THR A 113 12.64 -10.61 17.99
C THR A 113 12.00 -10.00 19.24
N THR A 114 10.77 -9.52 19.12
CA THR A 114 10.02 -8.96 20.23
C THR A 114 9.73 -10.03 21.29
N GLU A 115 9.35 -11.22 20.87
CA GLU A 115 9.06 -12.32 21.77
C GLU A 115 10.31 -12.84 22.49
N ALA A 116 11.45 -12.80 21.83
CA ALA A 116 12.70 -13.25 22.39
C ALA A 116 13.25 -12.29 23.45
N SER A 117 12.79 -11.07 23.44
CA SER A 117 13.21 -10.07 24.42
C SER A 117 12.25 -9.97 25.59
#